data_7a0e7e80a5f1eb3d3905addbcae5550e
#
_entry.id   7a0e7e80a5f1eb3d3905addbcae5550e
#
_cell.length_a   1.000
_cell.length_b   1.000
_cell.length_c   1.000
_cell.angle_alpha   90.00
_cell.angle_beta   90.00
_cell.angle_gamma   90.00
#
_symmetry.space_group_name_H-M   'P 1'
#
loop_
_entity.id
_entity.type
_entity.pdbx_description
1 polymer ?
#
loop_
_entity_poly.entity_id
_entity_poly.type
_entity_poly.pdbx_seq_one_letter_code
_entity_poly.pdbx_strand_id
1 'polypeptide(L)'
;MLNLPKKDKKNMQVIGIDPGMINTGWAVIEEDGPKIKFIGSGICRAGDKKDMAARLVSILEQLRSVIQRFEVASGAIEKAFVKNDPLAALKLGQARASAMIALGESKIEVSEYAPNYVKKIFTGKGHATKEEVEKMASLQFPKVFFSQSDEADALAIAVCHMHTLKLNANLNRAIKKAM
;
A
#
# COMPACT_ATOMS: atom_id res chain seq x y z
N MET A 1 -34.49 17.97 23.34
CA MET A 1 -33.11 17.55 23.09
C MET A 1 -33.15 16.53 21.95
N LEU A 2 -32.81 16.95 20.73
CA LEU A 2 -32.69 16.05 19.58
C LEU A 2 -31.39 15.22 19.75
N ASN A 3 -31.56 13.89 19.93
CA ASN A 3 -30.46 12.93 19.85
C ASN A 3 -29.97 12.89 18.39
N LEU A 4 -28.94 13.66 18.07
CA LEU A 4 -28.21 13.49 16.82
C LEU A 4 -27.56 12.10 16.85
N PRO A 5 -27.74 11.28 15.81
CA PRO A 5 -27.06 9.99 15.73
C PRO A 5 -25.54 10.23 15.82
N LYS A 6 -24.87 9.50 16.71
CA LYS A 6 -23.42 9.46 16.77
C LYS A 6 -22.95 9.07 15.37
N LYS A 7 -22.22 9.97 14.68
CA LYS A 7 -21.56 9.69 13.42
C LYS A 7 -20.68 8.47 13.67
N ASP A 8 -21.05 7.33 13.10
CA ASP A 8 -20.24 6.12 13.18
C ASP A 8 -18.83 6.50 12.77
N LYS A 9 -17.86 6.19 13.61
CA LYS A 9 -16.45 6.43 13.35
C LYS A 9 -16.09 5.50 12.19
N LYS A 10 -16.15 6.01 10.96
CA LYS A 10 -15.81 5.24 9.77
C LYS A 10 -14.37 4.75 9.94
N ASN A 11 -14.19 3.44 9.90
CA ASN A 11 -12.87 2.84 10.03
C ASN A 11 -11.96 3.34 8.90
N MET A 12 -10.71 3.64 9.20
CA MET A 12 -9.76 4.16 8.22
C MET A 12 -9.29 3.04 7.30
N GLN A 13 -9.51 3.19 5.98
CA GLN A 13 -8.93 2.32 4.98
C GLN A 13 -7.64 2.92 4.43
N VAL A 14 -6.63 2.09 4.24
CA VAL A 14 -5.37 2.45 3.60
C VAL A 14 -5.05 1.50 2.46
N ILE A 15 -4.37 2.02 1.43
CA ILE A 15 -3.86 1.22 0.31
C ILE A 15 -2.33 1.17 0.34
N GLY A 16 -1.77 -0.01 0.16
CA GLY A 16 -0.36 -0.21 -0.18
C GLY A 16 -0.23 -0.56 -1.64
N ILE A 17 0.77 0.00 -2.30
CA ILE A 17 1.07 -0.26 -3.71
C ILE A 17 2.53 -0.66 -3.84
N ASP A 18 2.77 -1.80 -4.47
CA ASP A 18 4.09 -2.27 -4.90
C ASP A 18 4.24 -2.06 -6.41
N PRO A 19 4.91 -0.97 -6.85
CA PRO A 19 4.97 -0.62 -8.25
C PRO A 19 5.91 -1.54 -9.03
N GLY A 20 5.44 -2.08 -10.13
CA GLY A 20 6.24 -2.84 -11.09
C GLY A 20 5.83 -2.55 -12.54
N MET A 21 6.76 -2.71 -13.47
CA MET A 21 6.54 -2.44 -14.90
C MET A 21 5.70 -3.49 -15.62
N ILE A 22 5.63 -4.70 -15.10
CA ILE A 22 4.82 -5.80 -15.63
C ILE A 22 3.59 -5.95 -14.76
N ASN A 23 3.81 -6.07 -13.46
CA ASN A 23 2.81 -6.20 -12.45
C ASN A 23 2.99 -5.08 -11.43
N THR A 24 1.91 -4.38 -11.11
CA THR A 24 1.84 -3.48 -9.96
C THR A 24 0.88 -4.10 -8.96
N GLY A 25 1.40 -4.53 -7.81
CA GLY A 25 0.60 -5.06 -6.71
C GLY A 25 -0.13 -3.95 -5.96
N TRP A 26 -1.34 -4.23 -5.49
CA TRP A 26 -2.07 -3.36 -4.57
C TRP A 26 -2.77 -4.18 -3.50
N ALA A 27 -2.89 -3.61 -2.30
CA ALA A 27 -3.69 -4.18 -1.22
C ALA A 27 -4.36 -3.08 -0.41
N VAL A 28 -5.63 -3.30 -0.03
CA VAL A 28 -6.41 -2.41 0.84
C VAL A 28 -6.71 -3.13 2.14
N ILE A 29 -6.45 -2.45 3.24
CA ILE A 29 -6.75 -2.89 4.60
C ILE A 29 -7.54 -1.81 5.34
N GLU A 30 -8.24 -2.23 6.39
CA GLU A 30 -9.07 -1.37 7.22
C GLU A 30 -8.66 -1.47 8.68
N GLU A 31 -8.67 -0.34 9.39
CA GLU A 31 -8.51 -0.33 10.84
C GLU A 31 -9.76 -0.94 11.50
N ASP A 32 -9.58 -1.96 12.33
CA ASP A 32 -10.64 -2.60 13.12
C ASP A 32 -10.23 -2.63 14.60
N GLY A 33 -10.31 -1.47 15.25
CA GLY A 33 -9.82 -1.29 16.60
C GLY A 33 -8.32 -1.61 16.72
N PRO A 34 -7.94 -2.58 17.56
CA PRO A 34 -6.52 -3.02 17.68
C PRO A 34 -6.08 -3.89 16.49
N LYS A 35 -7.01 -4.46 15.73
CA LYS A 35 -6.76 -5.37 14.62
C LYS A 35 -6.70 -4.63 13.28
N ILE A 36 -6.28 -5.36 12.27
CA ILE A 36 -6.31 -4.95 10.86
C ILE A 36 -7.18 -5.96 10.12
N LYS A 37 -8.14 -5.46 9.36
CA LYS A 37 -9.00 -6.25 8.48
C LYS A 37 -8.49 -6.13 7.06
N PHE A 38 -8.31 -7.26 6.39
CA PHE A 38 -8.06 -7.31 4.95
C PHE A 38 -9.36 -7.01 4.19
N ILE A 39 -9.28 -6.11 3.20
CA ILE A 39 -10.43 -5.71 2.37
C ILE A 39 -10.29 -6.26 0.96
N GLY A 40 -9.10 -6.21 0.36
CA GLY A 40 -8.84 -6.74 -0.96
C GLY A 40 -7.41 -6.54 -1.41
N SER A 41 -6.99 -7.32 -2.40
CA SER A 41 -5.72 -7.15 -3.11
C SER A 41 -5.88 -7.51 -4.58
N GLY A 42 -4.88 -7.22 -5.37
CA GLY A 42 -4.83 -7.60 -6.76
C GLY A 42 -3.61 -7.06 -7.49
N ILE A 43 -3.59 -7.29 -8.80
CA ILE A 43 -2.50 -6.90 -9.69
C ILE A 43 -3.04 -6.03 -10.81
N CYS A 44 -2.43 -4.86 -11.00
CA CYS A 44 -2.57 -4.07 -12.22
C CYS A 44 -1.51 -4.53 -13.21
N ARG A 45 -1.92 -5.01 -14.39
CA ARG A 45 -1.02 -5.51 -15.43
C ARG A 45 -0.90 -4.52 -16.56
N ALA A 46 0.34 -4.18 -16.94
CA ALA A 46 0.58 -3.34 -18.11
C ALA A 46 0.27 -4.05 -19.45
N GLY A 47 0.12 -5.38 -19.42
CA GLY A 47 -0.11 -6.21 -20.61
C GLY A 47 1.12 -6.27 -21.53
N ASP A 48 0.94 -6.88 -22.70
CA ASP A 48 2.00 -7.05 -23.73
C ASP A 48 2.23 -5.79 -24.59
N LYS A 49 1.79 -4.64 -24.13
CA LYS A 49 1.97 -3.39 -24.83
C LYS A 49 3.46 -3.07 -24.97
N LYS A 50 3.93 -2.83 -26.20
CA LYS A 50 5.34 -2.50 -26.47
C LYS A 50 5.69 -1.07 -26.08
N ASP A 51 4.73 -0.16 -26.25
CA ASP A 51 4.91 1.26 -25.94
C ASP A 51 4.85 1.54 -24.44
N MET A 52 5.84 2.25 -23.93
CA MET A 52 5.97 2.60 -22.52
C MET A 52 4.80 3.47 -22.03
N ALA A 53 4.42 4.49 -22.82
CA ALA A 53 3.33 5.38 -22.45
C ALA A 53 2.02 4.61 -22.29
N ALA A 54 1.70 3.69 -23.22
CA ALA A 54 0.52 2.84 -23.13
C ALA A 54 0.54 1.90 -21.92
N ARG A 55 1.72 1.42 -21.48
CA ARG A 55 1.87 0.63 -20.25
C ARG A 55 1.56 1.46 -19.01
N LEU A 56 2.11 2.67 -18.93
CA LEU A 56 1.91 3.57 -17.79
C LEU A 56 0.44 4.00 -17.67
N VAL A 57 -0.20 4.33 -18.80
CA VAL A 57 -1.63 4.63 -18.84
C VAL A 57 -2.47 3.44 -18.37
N SER A 58 -2.13 2.22 -18.80
CA SER A 58 -2.84 1.01 -18.36
C SER A 58 -2.75 0.79 -16.85
N ILE A 59 -1.56 0.97 -16.25
CA ILE A 59 -1.38 0.89 -14.79
C ILE A 59 -2.20 1.98 -14.09
N LEU A 60 -2.12 3.22 -14.57
CA LEU A 60 -2.82 4.36 -14.01
C LEU A 60 -4.35 4.16 -13.99
N GLU A 61 -4.92 3.73 -15.11
CA GLU A 61 -6.38 3.51 -15.23
C GLU A 61 -6.87 2.39 -14.31
N GLN A 62 -6.11 1.28 -14.22
CA GLN A 62 -6.45 0.19 -13.30
C GLN A 62 -6.38 0.64 -11.84
N LEU A 63 -5.34 1.39 -11.45
CA LEU A 63 -5.24 1.92 -10.09
C LEU A 63 -6.34 2.93 -9.77
N ARG A 64 -6.72 3.80 -10.71
CA ARG A 64 -7.90 4.68 -10.56
C ARG A 64 -9.16 3.88 -10.26
N SER A 65 -9.40 2.81 -11.03
CA SER A 65 -10.56 1.93 -10.82
C SER A 65 -10.53 1.26 -9.45
N VAL A 66 -9.35 0.83 -8.98
CA VAL A 66 -9.18 0.27 -7.63
C VAL A 66 -9.49 1.32 -6.57
N ILE A 67 -8.90 2.52 -6.66
CA ILE A 67 -9.08 3.58 -5.68
C ILE A 67 -10.54 4.03 -5.60
N GLN A 68 -11.24 4.10 -6.73
CA GLN A 68 -12.67 4.45 -6.77
C GLN A 68 -13.58 3.39 -6.13
N ARG A 69 -13.12 2.13 -6.08
CA ARG A 69 -13.88 1.01 -5.51
C ARG A 69 -13.88 1.02 -3.98
N PHE A 70 -12.85 1.60 -3.37
CA PHE A 70 -12.63 1.59 -1.92
C PHE A 70 -12.59 3.01 -1.37
N GLU A 71 -12.95 3.16 -0.08
CA GLU A 71 -12.91 4.44 0.61
C GLU A 71 -11.54 4.71 1.25
N VAL A 72 -10.52 4.73 0.41
CA VAL A 72 -9.12 4.90 0.84
C VAL A 72 -8.90 6.29 1.40
N ALA A 73 -8.46 6.39 2.65
CA ALA A 73 -8.14 7.64 3.33
C ALA A 73 -6.66 8.05 3.17
N SER A 74 -5.76 7.08 3.01
CA SER A 74 -4.32 7.31 2.86
C SER A 74 -3.66 6.18 2.08
N GLY A 75 -2.57 6.46 1.38
CA GLY A 75 -1.86 5.48 0.56
C GLY A 75 -0.37 5.43 0.83
N ALA A 76 0.24 4.28 0.54
CA ALA A 76 1.68 4.11 0.63
C ALA A 76 2.25 3.38 -0.57
N ILE A 77 3.47 3.76 -0.93
CA ILE A 77 4.22 3.18 -2.04
C ILE A 77 5.63 2.82 -1.55
N GLU A 78 6.18 1.71 -2.03
CA GLU A 78 7.57 1.39 -1.75
C GLU A 78 8.53 2.34 -2.47
N LYS A 79 9.59 2.80 -1.77
CA LYS A 79 10.67 3.57 -2.39
C LYS A 79 11.45 2.68 -3.36
N ALA A 80 11.57 3.11 -4.62
CA ALA A 80 12.38 2.41 -5.60
C ALA A 80 13.87 2.51 -5.25
N PHE A 81 14.53 1.37 -5.18
CA PHE A 81 15.98 1.28 -4.96
C PHE A 81 16.58 0.25 -5.91
N VAL A 82 17.12 0.71 -7.02
CA VAL A 82 17.83 -0.16 -7.98
C VAL A 82 19.30 0.22 -7.99
N LYS A 83 20.16 -0.66 -7.48
CA LYS A 83 21.59 -0.36 -7.29
C LYS A 83 22.41 -0.46 -8.56
N ASN A 84 22.11 -1.40 -9.46
CA ASN A 84 23.05 -1.81 -10.50
C ASN A 84 22.50 -1.75 -11.93
N ASP A 85 21.27 -1.27 -12.13
CA ASP A 85 20.67 -1.12 -13.46
C ASP A 85 19.90 0.23 -13.57
N PRO A 86 20.56 1.26 -14.15
CA PRO A 86 19.95 2.56 -14.32
C PRO A 86 18.67 2.55 -15.18
N LEU A 87 18.61 1.67 -16.19
CA LEU A 87 17.42 1.55 -17.04
C LEU A 87 16.26 0.91 -16.30
N ALA A 88 16.51 -0.12 -15.50
CA ALA A 88 15.50 -0.70 -14.62
C ALA A 88 15.01 0.32 -13.57
N ALA A 89 15.93 1.11 -12.99
CA ALA A 89 15.59 2.18 -12.06
C ALA A 89 14.67 3.23 -12.70
N LEU A 90 14.98 3.66 -13.93
CA LEU A 90 14.17 4.62 -14.67
C LEU A 90 12.76 4.06 -14.94
N LYS A 91 12.67 2.83 -15.45
CA LYS A 91 11.38 2.17 -15.72
C LYS A 91 10.54 2.00 -14.45
N LEU A 92 11.16 1.59 -13.35
CA LEU A 92 10.48 1.45 -12.06
C LEU A 92 10.00 2.81 -11.55
N GLY A 93 10.80 3.87 -11.68
CA GLY A 93 10.42 5.24 -11.38
C GLY A 93 9.19 5.71 -12.15
N GLN A 94 9.09 5.34 -13.45
CA GLN A 94 7.93 5.64 -14.29
C GLN A 94 6.68 4.88 -13.81
N ALA A 95 6.78 3.58 -13.47
CA ALA A 95 5.65 2.82 -12.92
C ALA A 95 5.18 3.42 -11.58
N ARG A 96 6.13 3.82 -10.72
CA ARG A 96 5.80 4.53 -9.46
C ARG A 96 5.06 5.85 -9.72
N ALA A 97 5.48 6.60 -10.73
CA ALA A 97 4.80 7.86 -11.08
C ALA A 97 3.31 7.63 -11.42
N SER A 98 2.96 6.55 -12.13
CA SER A 98 1.56 6.18 -12.40
C SER A 98 0.78 5.95 -11.11
N ALA A 99 1.36 5.27 -10.12
CA ALA A 99 0.73 5.05 -8.83
C ALA A 99 0.56 6.36 -8.02
N MET A 100 1.58 7.21 -8.01
CA MET A 100 1.53 8.52 -7.35
C MET A 100 0.47 9.44 -7.97
N ILE A 101 0.35 9.45 -9.30
CA ILE A 101 -0.66 10.22 -10.02
C ILE A 101 -2.07 9.72 -9.66
N ALA A 102 -2.31 8.40 -9.66
CA ALA A 102 -3.61 7.83 -9.31
C ALA A 102 -4.07 8.23 -7.90
N LEU A 103 -3.17 8.19 -6.93
CA LEU A 103 -3.45 8.61 -5.55
C LEU A 103 -3.63 10.13 -5.46
N GLY A 104 -2.75 10.91 -6.09
CA GLY A 104 -2.79 12.37 -6.06
C GLY A 104 -4.06 12.97 -6.69
N GLU A 105 -4.51 12.44 -7.83
CA GLU A 105 -5.79 12.83 -8.46
C GLU A 105 -6.99 12.58 -7.54
N SER A 106 -6.93 11.53 -6.73
CA SER A 106 -7.94 11.19 -5.74
C SER A 106 -7.77 11.97 -4.42
N LYS A 107 -6.79 12.90 -4.35
CA LYS A 107 -6.45 13.70 -3.16
C LYS A 107 -6.07 12.84 -1.95
N ILE A 108 -5.53 11.66 -2.20
CA ILE A 108 -5.06 10.73 -1.18
C ILE A 108 -3.61 11.10 -0.85
N GLU A 109 -3.32 11.31 0.44
CA GLU A 109 -1.95 11.54 0.91
C GLU A 109 -1.11 10.29 0.70
N VAL A 110 0.10 10.46 0.13
CA VAL A 110 1.02 9.38 -0.21
C VAL A 110 2.22 9.37 0.73
N SER A 111 2.41 8.26 1.42
CA SER A 111 3.63 7.97 2.18
C SER A 111 4.57 7.05 1.41
N GLU A 112 5.86 7.20 1.62
CA GLU A 112 6.87 6.36 0.98
C GLU A 112 7.75 5.66 2.01
N TYR A 113 7.93 4.34 1.87
CA TYR A 113 8.71 3.52 2.80
C TYR A 113 9.84 2.79 2.10
N ALA A 114 11.01 2.73 2.75
CA ALA A 114 12.13 1.93 2.26
C ALA A 114 11.81 0.42 2.38
N PRO A 115 12.24 -0.43 1.44
CA PRO A 115 11.98 -1.88 1.45
C PRO A 115 12.32 -2.56 2.78
N ASN A 116 13.50 -2.27 3.32
CA ASN A 116 13.94 -2.86 4.58
C ASN A 116 13.10 -2.42 5.79
N TYR A 117 12.53 -1.22 5.75
CA TYR A 117 11.62 -0.74 6.79
C TYR A 117 10.27 -1.46 6.72
N VAL A 118 9.71 -1.60 5.51
CA VAL A 118 8.47 -2.38 5.28
C VAL A 118 8.64 -3.81 5.80
N LYS A 119 9.71 -4.49 5.37
CA LYS A 119 10.02 -5.85 5.80
C LYS A 119 10.17 -5.95 7.33
N LYS A 120 10.88 -5.01 7.96
CA LYS A 120 11.08 -4.99 9.41
C LYS A 120 9.76 -4.85 10.18
N ILE A 121 8.87 -3.96 9.74
CA ILE A 121 7.57 -3.76 10.39
C ILE A 121 6.68 -4.98 10.19
N PHE A 122 6.67 -5.56 8.98
CA PHE A 122 5.76 -6.64 8.63
C PHE A 122 6.19 -8.01 9.17
N THR A 123 7.49 -8.33 9.09
CA THR A 123 8.02 -9.66 9.46
C THR A 123 8.85 -9.66 10.74
N GLY A 124 9.19 -8.48 11.26
CA GLY A 124 10.18 -8.33 12.35
C GLY A 124 11.64 -8.33 11.88
N LYS A 125 11.93 -8.63 10.59
CA LYS A 125 13.28 -8.74 10.01
C LYS A 125 13.42 -7.79 8.80
N GLY A 126 14.36 -6.84 8.85
CA GLY A 126 14.58 -5.88 7.75
C GLY A 126 15.10 -6.50 6.45
N HIS A 127 15.72 -7.67 6.51
CA HIS A 127 16.25 -8.41 5.35
C HIS A 127 15.46 -9.70 5.09
N ALA A 128 14.17 -9.73 5.44
CA ALA A 128 13.30 -10.87 5.14
C ALA A 128 13.29 -11.20 3.65
N THR A 129 13.31 -12.49 3.33
CA THR A 129 13.17 -12.97 1.95
C THR A 129 11.72 -12.82 1.48
N LYS A 130 11.50 -13.02 0.18
CA LYS A 130 10.15 -12.97 -0.40
C LYS A 130 9.25 -14.04 0.21
N GLU A 131 9.77 -15.23 0.38
CA GLU A 131 9.07 -16.36 1.02
C GLU A 131 8.71 -16.07 2.50
N GLU A 132 9.57 -15.36 3.23
CA GLU A 132 9.28 -14.94 4.60
C GLU A 132 8.16 -13.89 4.65
N VAL A 133 8.09 -12.98 3.67
CA VAL A 133 6.99 -12.01 3.54
C VAL A 133 5.68 -12.71 3.23
N GLU A 134 5.65 -13.62 2.25
CA GLU A 134 4.47 -14.40 1.88
C GLU A 134 3.97 -15.28 3.04
N LYS A 135 4.89 -15.95 3.74
CA LYS A 135 4.57 -16.72 4.95
C LYS A 135 3.96 -15.86 6.03
N MET A 136 4.50 -14.67 6.28
CA MET A 136 3.96 -13.75 7.27
C MET A 136 2.57 -13.24 6.85
N ALA A 137 2.35 -12.95 5.56
CA ALA A 137 1.04 -12.57 5.04
C ALA A 137 0.00 -13.67 5.28
N SER A 138 0.35 -14.93 5.01
CA SER A 138 -0.52 -16.08 5.27
C SER A 138 -0.80 -16.32 6.76
N LEU A 139 0.16 -16.03 7.64
CA LEU A 139 -0.01 -16.15 9.09
C LEU A 139 -0.92 -15.05 9.67
N GLN A 140 -0.74 -13.81 9.23
CA GLN A 140 -1.54 -12.68 9.71
C GLN A 140 -2.96 -12.67 9.11
N PHE A 141 -3.10 -13.17 7.87
CA PHE A 141 -4.35 -13.19 7.11
C PHE A 141 -4.66 -14.60 6.57
N PRO A 142 -4.94 -15.59 7.42
CA PRO A 142 -4.98 -17.01 7.04
C PRO A 142 -6.12 -17.38 6.09
N LYS A 143 -7.09 -16.47 5.87
CA LYS A 143 -8.20 -16.66 4.92
C LYS A 143 -7.98 -15.96 3.57
N VAL A 144 -6.81 -15.33 3.39
CA VAL A 144 -6.48 -14.60 2.17
C VAL A 144 -5.55 -15.44 1.32
N PHE A 145 -5.91 -15.63 0.05
CA PHE A 145 -5.08 -16.30 -0.94
C PHE A 145 -4.54 -15.24 -1.90
N PHE A 146 -3.23 -15.15 -2.00
CA PHE A 146 -2.56 -14.26 -2.94
C PHE A 146 -2.27 -15.02 -4.22
N SER A 147 -2.66 -14.47 -5.37
CA SER A 147 -2.41 -15.07 -6.68
C SER A 147 -0.96 -14.88 -7.12
N GLN A 148 -0.33 -13.81 -6.64
CA GLN A 148 1.06 -13.45 -6.91
C GLN A 148 1.70 -12.79 -5.69
N SER A 149 3.03 -12.90 -5.60
CA SER A 149 3.81 -12.32 -4.50
C SER A 149 3.69 -10.80 -4.40
N ASP A 150 3.52 -10.10 -5.53
CA ASP A 150 3.36 -8.64 -5.56
C ASP A 150 2.13 -8.15 -4.74
N GLU A 151 1.10 -9.01 -4.58
CA GLU A 151 -0.05 -8.73 -3.69
C GLU A 151 0.36 -8.81 -2.20
N ALA A 152 1.20 -9.77 -1.84
CA ALA A 152 1.70 -9.90 -0.47
C ALA A 152 2.67 -8.76 -0.12
N ASP A 153 3.51 -8.33 -1.08
CA ASP A 153 4.40 -7.18 -0.93
C ASP A 153 3.57 -5.89 -0.75
N ALA A 154 2.53 -5.68 -1.56
CA ALA A 154 1.60 -4.57 -1.41
C ALA A 154 0.85 -4.59 -0.06
N LEU A 155 0.46 -5.77 0.43
CA LEU A 155 -0.13 -5.93 1.75
C LEU A 155 0.86 -5.55 2.85
N ALA A 156 2.12 -5.95 2.75
CA ALA A 156 3.16 -5.57 3.70
C ALA A 156 3.35 -4.04 3.76
N ILE A 157 3.29 -3.36 2.60
CA ILE A 157 3.34 -1.90 2.51
C ILE A 157 2.12 -1.27 3.22
N ALA A 158 0.91 -1.78 2.97
CA ALA A 158 -0.31 -1.29 3.61
C ALA A 158 -0.27 -1.46 5.13
N VAL A 159 0.16 -2.62 5.63
CA VAL A 159 0.30 -2.90 7.08
C VAL A 159 1.36 -1.98 7.69
N CYS A 160 2.51 -1.81 7.05
CA CYS A 160 3.56 -0.89 7.49
C CYS A 160 3.01 0.54 7.61
N HIS A 161 2.24 0.99 6.63
CA HIS A 161 1.62 2.31 6.63
C HIS A 161 0.63 2.48 7.77
N MET A 162 -0.30 1.55 7.95
CA MET A 162 -1.27 1.56 9.05
C MET A 162 -0.59 1.61 10.42
N HIS A 163 0.45 0.82 10.63
CA HIS A 163 1.22 0.85 11.87
C HIS A 163 1.89 2.21 12.12
N THR A 164 2.49 2.79 11.09
CA THR A 164 3.15 4.10 11.17
C THR A 164 2.16 5.21 11.50
N LEU A 165 0.98 5.21 10.87
CA LEU A 165 -0.10 6.17 11.17
C LEU A 165 -0.57 6.06 12.63
N LYS A 166 -0.78 4.84 13.13
CA LYS A 166 -1.17 4.60 14.53
C LYS A 166 -0.10 5.07 15.52
N LEU A 167 1.17 4.78 15.23
CA LEU A 167 2.29 5.21 16.07
C LEU A 167 2.36 6.75 16.15
N ASN A 168 2.29 7.44 15.02
CA ASN A 168 2.31 8.90 14.95
C ASN A 168 1.11 9.53 15.68
N ALA A 169 -0.08 8.96 15.54
CA ALA A 169 -1.27 9.44 16.24
C ALA A 169 -1.14 9.29 17.76
N ASN A 170 -0.57 8.18 18.24
CA ASN A 170 -0.33 7.96 19.66
C ASN A 170 0.73 8.90 20.22
N LEU A 171 1.82 9.11 19.48
CA LEU A 171 2.88 10.06 19.85
C LEU A 171 2.34 11.48 19.97
N ASN A 172 1.57 11.94 18.98
CA ASN A 172 0.96 13.26 19.00
C ASN A 172 -0.02 13.45 20.19
N ARG A 173 -0.76 12.39 20.57
CA ARG A 173 -1.63 12.40 21.76
C ARG A 173 -0.81 12.51 23.06
N ALA A 174 0.32 11.78 23.14
CA ALA A 174 1.20 11.82 24.31
C ALA A 174 1.83 13.21 24.49
N ILE A 175 2.32 13.81 23.38
CA ILE A 175 2.88 15.17 23.41
C ILE A 175 1.84 16.18 23.88
N LYS A 176 0.60 16.13 23.33
CA LYS A 176 -0.47 17.05 23.73
C LYS A 176 -0.93 16.90 25.19
N LYS A 177 -0.69 15.75 25.83
CA LYS A 177 -0.98 15.54 27.24
C LYS A 177 0.15 16.03 28.16
N ALA A 178 1.36 16.14 27.63
CA ALA A 178 2.54 16.58 28.37
C ALA A 178 2.73 18.11 28.35
N MET A 179 2.03 18.81 27.47
CA MET A 179 1.97 20.29 27.39
C MET A 179 0.79 20.82 28.21
#